data_baaed74b240f97b571e7ce1c016a6778
#
_entry.id   baaed74b240f97b571e7ce1c016a6778
#
_cell.length_a   1.000
_cell.length_b   1.000
_cell.length_c   1.000
_cell.angle_alpha   90.00
_cell.angle_beta   90.00
_cell.angle_gamma   90.00
#
_symmetry.space_group_name_H-M   'P 1'
#
loop_
_entity.id
_entity.type
_entity.pdbx_description
1 polymer ?
#
loop_
_entity_poly.entity_id
_entity_poly.type
_entity_poly.pdbx_seq_one_letter_code
_entity_poly.pdbx_strand_id
1 'polypeptide(L)'
;MTFGLLVAGNRSLMLTDASGRHGVMASAKSEAEVSSDAKKEMRAYKEGMTLREPRFMDFIQEFDSPWSVTMSTIWPNLIVQREMNTLGIRQIVPNGPHEFVMKWTMFGFEGDDAEMTRHRLRQGNLMGPAGFLGLEDNEAMKFVQDGMRRVPDKRHLVKLDPAHEAGTSDTLISESAIRAMYKHWRREMGL
;
A
#
# COMPACT_ATOMS: atom_id res chain seq x y z
N MET A 1 1.61 -5.11 -10.10
CA MET A 1 0.16 -5.37 -9.86
C MET A 1 -0.57 -4.12 -9.35
N THR A 2 -0.10 -3.47 -8.31
CA THR A 2 -0.70 -2.23 -7.75
C THR A 2 -0.81 -1.13 -8.80
N PHE A 3 0.22 -0.93 -9.61
CA PHE A 3 0.23 0.05 -10.69
C PHE A 3 -0.83 -0.23 -11.78
N GLY A 4 -1.04 -1.50 -12.13
CA GLY A 4 -2.08 -1.88 -13.08
C GLY A 4 -3.50 -1.58 -12.58
N LEU A 5 -3.75 -1.69 -11.27
CA LEU A 5 -5.01 -1.31 -10.65
C LEU A 5 -5.23 0.22 -10.68
N LEU A 6 -4.17 1.00 -10.53
CA LEU A 6 -4.22 2.47 -10.57
C LEU A 6 -4.44 3.00 -12.00
N VAL A 7 -3.75 2.40 -12.99
CA VAL A 7 -3.84 2.80 -14.40
C VAL A 7 -5.17 2.41 -15.05
N ALA A 8 -5.88 1.43 -14.49
CA ALA A 8 -7.20 1.00 -15.00
C ALA A 8 -8.34 1.98 -14.73
N GLY A 9 -8.07 3.17 -14.19
CA GLY A 9 -9.11 4.17 -13.91
C GLY A 9 -10.02 3.79 -12.75
N ASN A 10 -9.55 2.98 -11.82
CA ASN A 10 -10.30 2.57 -10.65
C ASN A 10 -10.63 3.78 -9.77
N ARG A 11 -11.84 3.80 -9.25
CA ARG A 11 -12.20 4.75 -8.20
C ARG A 11 -11.25 4.56 -7.02
N SER A 12 -10.58 5.64 -6.64
CA SER A 12 -9.64 5.65 -5.52
C SER A 12 -9.71 6.98 -4.79
N LEU A 13 -9.22 7.01 -3.58
CA LEU A 13 -9.14 8.24 -2.79
C LEU A 13 -8.02 8.16 -1.75
N MET A 14 -7.56 9.33 -1.31
CA MET A 14 -6.81 9.54 -0.09
C MET A 14 -7.54 10.50 0.83
N LEU A 15 -7.68 10.14 2.10
CA LEU A 15 -8.25 10.99 3.14
C LEU A 15 -7.21 11.26 4.21
N THR A 16 -7.23 12.45 4.78
CA THR A 16 -6.45 12.80 5.97
C THR A 16 -7.35 13.41 7.04
N ASP A 17 -6.99 13.23 8.29
CA ASP A 17 -7.60 14.00 9.38
C ASP A 17 -7.21 15.50 9.30
N ALA A 18 -7.90 16.34 10.03
CA ALA A 18 -7.66 17.78 10.00
C ALA A 18 -6.22 18.19 10.39
N SER A 19 -5.52 17.37 11.16
CA SER A 19 -4.11 17.61 11.53
C SER A 19 -3.12 17.16 10.45
N GLY A 20 -3.56 16.35 9.47
CA GLY A 20 -2.73 15.68 8.48
C GLY A 20 -1.90 14.52 9.03
N ARG A 21 -2.18 14.12 10.27
CA ARG A 21 -1.41 13.11 11.01
C ARG A 21 -1.79 11.68 10.64
N HIS A 22 -3.08 11.43 10.47
CA HIS A 22 -3.63 10.14 10.07
C HIS A 22 -4.08 10.19 8.62
N GLY A 23 -3.94 9.07 7.92
CA GLY A 23 -4.36 8.98 6.53
C GLY A 23 -5.04 7.67 6.21
N VAL A 24 -5.95 7.71 5.25
CA VAL A 24 -6.57 6.51 4.69
C VAL A 24 -6.43 6.57 3.19
N MET A 25 -5.92 5.49 2.60
CA MET A 25 -6.06 5.26 1.18
C MET A 25 -7.14 4.19 0.94
N ALA A 26 -7.91 4.35 -0.12
CA ALA A 26 -8.87 3.36 -0.55
C ALA A 26 -8.89 3.23 -2.07
N SER A 27 -9.11 2.01 -2.55
CA SER A 27 -9.30 1.70 -3.97
C SER A 27 -10.42 0.69 -4.14
N ALA A 28 -11.30 0.95 -5.10
CA ALA A 28 -12.32 0.01 -5.50
C ALA A 28 -11.73 -1.10 -6.39
N LYS A 29 -12.35 -2.28 -6.37
CA LYS A 29 -12.04 -3.31 -7.36
C LYS A 29 -12.47 -2.81 -8.74
N SER A 30 -11.59 -2.90 -9.72
CA SER A 30 -11.94 -2.70 -11.11
C SER A 30 -12.41 -3.99 -11.74
N GLU A 31 -13.47 -3.92 -12.50
CA GLU A 31 -13.88 -4.97 -13.42
C GLU A 31 -13.26 -4.75 -14.82
N ALA A 32 -12.69 -3.57 -15.05
CA ALA A 32 -12.06 -3.25 -16.31
C ALA A 32 -10.70 -3.95 -16.46
N GLU A 33 -10.48 -4.58 -17.59
CA GLU A 33 -9.15 -5.02 -17.97
C GLU A 33 -8.22 -3.82 -18.20
N VAL A 34 -6.96 -3.96 -17.79
CA VAL A 34 -5.94 -2.96 -18.10
C VAL A 34 -5.82 -2.85 -19.62
N SER A 35 -5.97 -1.65 -20.17
CA SER A 35 -5.92 -1.43 -21.61
C SER A 35 -4.62 -1.93 -22.23
N SER A 36 -4.65 -2.31 -23.51
CA SER A 36 -3.46 -2.76 -24.24
C SER A 36 -2.36 -1.71 -24.26
N ASP A 37 -2.74 -0.44 -24.31
CA ASP A 37 -1.78 0.66 -24.36
C ASP A 37 -1.13 0.91 -22.99
N ALA A 38 -1.91 0.86 -21.91
CA ALA A 38 -1.36 0.91 -20.56
C ALA A 38 -0.40 -0.27 -20.27
N LYS A 39 -0.71 -1.47 -20.79
CA LYS A 39 0.19 -2.63 -20.69
C LYS A 39 1.53 -2.39 -21.41
N LYS A 40 1.51 -1.74 -22.58
CA LYS A 40 2.74 -1.43 -23.35
C LYS A 40 3.66 -0.43 -22.64
N GLU A 41 3.09 0.48 -21.87
CA GLU A 41 3.86 1.46 -21.09
C GLU A 41 4.53 0.86 -19.85
N MET A 42 4.11 -0.30 -19.40
CA MET A 42 4.69 -0.99 -18.26
C MET A 42 5.98 -1.72 -18.65
N ARG A 43 7.14 -1.18 -18.24
CA ARG A 43 8.46 -1.77 -18.55
C ARG A 43 8.60 -3.25 -18.19
N ALA A 44 7.91 -3.71 -17.15
CA ALA A 44 7.97 -5.08 -16.66
C ALA A 44 6.91 -5.99 -17.30
N TYR A 45 6.01 -5.44 -18.12
CA TYR A 45 4.97 -6.25 -18.74
C TYR A 45 5.58 -7.18 -19.79
N LYS A 46 5.27 -8.46 -19.67
CA LYS A 46 5.55 -9.48 -20.70
C LYS A 46 4.24 -10.12 -21.10
N GLU A 47 4.00 -10.22 -22.40
CA GLU A 47 2.81 -10.90 -22.91
C GLU A 47 2.75 -12.34 -22.39
N GLY A 48 1.57 -12.77 -21.95
CA GLY A 48 1.37 -14.11 -21.38
C GLY A 48 1.80 -14.26 -19.91
N MET A 49 2.28 -13.17 -19.26
CA MET A 49 2.63 -13.23 -17.85
C MET A 49 1.37 -13.20 -16.98
N THR A 50 1.05 -14.32 -16.37
CA THR A 50 -0.09 -14.50 -15.47
C THR A 50 0.35 -15.15 -14.17
N LEU A 51 -0.44 -14.94 -13.11
CA LEU A 51 -0.25 -15.67 -11.86
C LEU A 51 -0.57 -17.16 -12.11
N ARG A 52 0.31 -18.06 -11.67
CA ARG A 52 0.07 -19.52 -11.74
C ARG A 52 -1.11 -19.94 -10.87
N GLU A 53 -1.39 -19.20 -9.81
CA GLU A 53 -2.53 -19.40 -8.92
C GLU A 53 -3.46 -18.17 -9.01
N PRO A 54 -4.41 -18.16 -9.97
CA PRO A 54 -5.28 -17.02 -10.20
C PRO A 54 -6.21 -16.72 -9.02
N ARG A 55 -6.51 -17.71 -8.17
CA ARG A 55 -7.36 -17.55 -6.96
C ARG A 55 -6.77 -16.59 -5.94
N PHE A 56 -5.50 -16.18 -6.05
CA PHE A 56 -4.93 -15.10 -5.24
C PHE A 56 -5.66 -13.77 -5.46
N MET A 57 -6.28 -13.60 -6.61
CA MET A 57 -6.98 -12.37 -7.01
C MET A 57 -8.50 -12.45 -6.83
N ASP A 58 -9.03 -13.58 -6.39
CA ASP A 58 -10.45 -13.71 -6.12
C ASP A 58 -10.84 -12.76 -4.99
N PHE A 59 -11.97 -12.08 -5.14
CA PHE A 59 -12.49 -11.16 -4.14
C PHE A 59 -13.90 -11.56 -3.76
N ILE A 60 -14.11 -11.78 -2.47
CA ILE A 60 -15.42 -12.08 -1.88
C ILE A 60 -15.91 -10.79 -1.20
N GLN A 61 -17.10 -10.32 -1.57
CA GLN A 61 -17.69 -9.13 -0.96
C GLN A 61 -18.16 -9.44 0.46
N GLU A 62 -17.46 -8.90 1.45
CA GLU A 62 -17.76 -9.13 2.87
C GLU A 62 -18.47 -7.93 3.52
N PHE A 63 -18.33 -6.75 2.95
CA PHE A 63 -18.84 -5.51 3.53
C PHE A 63 -19.66 -4.76 2.47
N ASP A 64 -20.68 -4.06 2.90
CA ASP A 64 -21.40 -3.09 2.06
C ASP A 64 -20.52 -1.84 1.83
N SER A 65 -19.54 -1.99 0.96
CA SER A 65 -18.52 -0.99 0.69
C SER A 65 -17.98 -1.17 -0.73
N PRO A 66 -17.82 -0.10 -1.50
CA PRO A 66 -17.21 -0.17 -2.83
C PRO A 66 -15.71 -0.44 -2.80
N TRP A 67 -15.09 -0.32 -1.63
CA TRP A 67 -13.64 -0.40 -1.50
C TRP A 67 -13.19 -1.84 -1.28
N SER A 68 -12.33 -2.35 -2.16
CA SER A 68 -11.68 -3.65 -2.02
C SER A 68 -10.32 -3.58 -1.32
N VAL A 69 -9.70 -2.41 -1.34
CA VAL A 69 -8.46 -2.12 -0.63
C VAL A 69 -8.65 -0.89 0.23
N THR A 70 -8.28 -0.97 1.49
CA THR A 70 -8.19 0.16 2.41
C THR A 70 -6.95 0.02 3.28
N MET A 71 -6.18 1.10 3.39
CA MET A 71 -5.03 1.18 4.29
C MET A 71 -5.17 2.44 5.12
N SER A 72 -5.25 2.27 6.44
CA SER A 72 -5.35 3.36 7.40
C SER A 72 -4.02 3.50 8.12
N THR A 73 -3.32 4.60 7.87
CA THR A 73 -2.09 4.95 8.58
C THR A 73 -2.45 5.72 9.84
N ILE A 74 -2.10 5.16 10.97
CA ILE A 74 -2.30 5.74 12.30
C ILE A 74 -0.93 6.14 12.82
N TRP A 75 -0.70 7.46 12.85
CA TRP A 75 0.55 8.03 13.34
C TRP A 75 0.87 7.58 14.78
N PRO A 76 2.13 7.28 15.13
CA PRO A 76 3.32 7.44 14.27
C PRO A 76 3.69 6.19 13.46
N ASN A 77 3.22 4.99 13.79
CA ASN A 77 3.86 3.76 13.32
C ASN A 77 2.91 2.58 13.12
N LEU A 78 1.61 2.80 13.04
CA LEU A 78 0.63 1.74 12.89
C LEU A 78 -0.10 1.87 11.55
N ILE A 79 -0.28 0.75 10.86
CA ILE A 79 -1.10 0.65 9.66
C ILE A 79 -2.12 -0.47 9.87
N VAL A 80 -3.40 -0.13 9.72
CA VAL A 80 -4.50 -1.11 9.70
C VAL A 80 -4.95 -1.24 8.25
N GLN A 81 -4.98 -2.47 7.75
CA GLN A 81 -5.24 -2.69 6.33
C GLN A 81 -6.24 -3.81 6.09
N ARG A 82 -7.01 -3.61 5.02
CA ARG A 82 -7.71 -4.64 4.29
C ARG A 82 -7.27 -4.57 2.83
N GLU A 83 -6.70 -5.63 2.34
CA GLU A 83 -6.32 -5.78 0.93
C GLU A 83 -7.06 -6.99 0.38
N MET A 84 -8.10 -6.72 -0.39
CA MET A 84 -9.08 -7.71 -0.83
C MET A 84 -9.75 -8.38 0.40
N ASN A 85 -9.53 -9.67 0.64
CA ASN A 85 -10.02 -10.37 1.82
C ASN A 85 -8.95 -10.60 2.89
N THR A 86 -7.70 -10.13 2.69
CA THR A 86 -6.71 -10.16 3.77
C THR A 86 -6.93 -9.02 4.75
N LEU A 87 -6.82 -9.33 6.03
CA LEU A 87 -6.92 -8.39 7.12
C LEU A 87 -5.58 -8.36 7.85
N GLY A 88 -5.04 -7.20 8.09
CA GLY A 88 -3.73 -7.08 8.71
C GLY A 88 -3.49 -5.80 9.48
N ILE A 89 -2.55 -5.89 10.41
CA ILE A 89 -2.00 -4.76 11.13
C ILE A 89 -0.49 -4.79 10.94
N ARG A 90 0.07 -3.68 10.49
CA ARG A 90 1.52 -3.48 10.41
C ARG A 90 1.95 -2.49 11.48
N GLN A 91 2.97 -2.83 12.24
CA GLN A 91 3.60 -1.93 13.20
C GLN A 91 5.07 -1.74 12.82
N ILE A 92 5.48 -0.49 12.66
CA ILE A 92 6.88 -0.13 12.41
C ILE A 92 7.55 0.12 13.75
N VAL A 93 8.52 -0.72 14.11
CA VAL A 93 9.27 -0.63 15.35
C VAL A 93 10.71 -0.23 15.02
N PRO A 94 11.13 1.01 15.36
CA PRO A 94 12.51 1.45 15.11
C PRO A 94 13.53 0.55 15.81
N ASN A 95 14.63 0.25 15.11
CA ASN A 95 15.78 -0.46 15.64
C ASN A 95 17.06 0.33 15.33
N GLY A 96 17.20 1.49 15.99
CA GLY A 96 18.26 2.44 15.70
C GLY A 96 17.96 3.35 14.49
N PRO A 97 18.96 4.16 14.06
CA PRO A 97 18.75 5.18 13.03
C PRO A 97 18.71 4.63 11.59
N HIS A 98 19.08 3.37 11.39
CA HIS A 98 19.29 2.82 10.05
C HIS A 98 18.42 1.62 9.71
N GLU A 99 17.62 1.16 10.65
CA GLU A 99 16.76 0.00 10.44
C GLU A 99 15.49 0.05 11.30
N PHE A 100 14.52 -0.73 10.91
CA PHE A 100 13.32 -0.98 11.70
C PHE A 100 12.86 -2.43 11.53
N VAL A 101 12.05 -2.89 12.45
CA VAL A 101 11.33 -4.16 12.35
C VAL A 101 9.88 -3.85 12.02
N MET A 102 9.39 -4.34 10.89
CA MET A 102 7.97 -4.31 10.57
C MET A 102 7.31 -5.58 11.13
N LYS A 103 6.53 -5.41 12.19
CA LYS A 103 5.67 -6.47 12.71
C LYS A 103 4.37 -6.48 11.93
N TRP A 104 4.06 -7.60 11.31
CA TRP A 104 2.86 -7.76 10.51
C TRP A 104 2.02 -8.92 11.08
N THR A 105 0.85 -8.58 11.59
CA THR A 105 -0.13 -9.56 12.10
C THR A 105 -1.28 -9.65 11.13
N MET A 106 -1.52 -10.85 10.62
CA MET A 106 -2.69 -11.15 9.80
C MET A 106 -3.73 -11.87 10.65
N PHE A 107 -5.00 -11.60 10.39
CA PHE A 107 -6.11 -12.16 11.17
C PHE A 107 -7.32 -12.45 10.28
N GLY A 108 -8.32 -13.13 10.85
CA GLY A 108 -9.65 -13.38 10.29
C GLY A 108 -10.70 -13.04 11.32
N PHE A 109 -11.96 -13.20 10.95
CA PHE A 109 -13.06 -13.06 11.88
C PHE A 109 -13.39 -14.41 12.55
N GLU A 110 -13.93 -14.37 13.77
CA GLU A 110 -14.37 -15.56 14.50
C GLU A 110 -15.46 -16.34 13.73
N GLY A 111 -16.27 -15.61 12.94
CA GLY A 111 -17.32 -16.19 12.11
C GLY A 111 -16.83 -16.72 10.73
N ASP A 112 -15.55 -16.65 10.42
CA ASP A 112 -15.03 -17.20 9.17
C ASP A 112 -15.18 -18.74 9.17
N ASP A 113 -15.80 -19.27 8.14
CA ASP A 113 -15.81 -20.72 7.93
C ASP A 113 -14.43 -21.22 7.42
N ALA A 114 -14.31 -22.52 7.26
CA ALA A 114 -13.06 -23.15 6.83
C ALA A 114 -12.67 -22.74 5.40
N GLU A 115 -13.62 -22.38 4.55
CA GLU A 115 -13.35 -21.95 3.18
C GLU A 115 -12.81 -20.51 3.17
N MET A 116 -13.46 -19.58 3.89
CA MET A 116 -12.99 -18.21 4.04
C MET A 116 -11.63 -18.15 4.73
N THR A 117 -11.40 -18.96 5.75
CA THR A 117 -10.08 -19.06 6.40
C THR A 117 -9.00 -19.47 5.39
N ARG A 118 -9.24 -20.49 4.58
CA ARG A 118 -8.31 -20.91 3.53
C ARG A 118 -8.12 -19.84 2.48
N HIS A 119 -9.17 -19.10 2.13
CA HIS A 119 -9.11 -18.00 1.19
C HIS A 119 -8.20 -16.87 1.69
N ARG A 120 -8.37 -16.42 2.94
CA ARG A 120 -7.49 -15.42 3.56
C ARG A 120 -6.02 -15.87 3.61
N LEU A 121 -5.79 -17.12 4.02
CA LEU A 121 -4.43 -17.69 4.03
C LEU A 121 -3.81 -17.76 2.63
N ARG A 122 -4.59 -18.11 1.62
CA ARG A 122 -4.14 -18.12 0.22
C ARG A 122 -3.76 -16.70 -0.23
N GLN A 123 -4.61 -15.73 -0.01
CA GLN A 123 -4.30 -14.33 -0.34
C GLN A 123 -3.14 -13.78 0.48
N GLY A 124 -2.93 -14.26 1.69
CA GLY A 124 -1.76 -13.94 2.50
C GLY A 124 -0.43 -14.27 1.83
N ASN A 125 -0.39 -15.27 0.94
CA ASN A 125 0.79 -15.57 0.12
C ASN A 125 1.01 -14.56 -1.03
N LEU A 126 0.05 -13.69 -1.29
CA LEU A 126 0.21 -12.57 -2.21
C LEU A 126 0.48 -11.27 -1.46
N MET A 127 -0.37 -10.95 -0.49
CA MET A 127 -0.43 -9.65 0.20
C MET A 127 0.34 -9.61 1.53
N GLY A 128 0.67 -10.75 2.12
CA GLY A 128 1.31 -10.84 3.43
C GLY A 128 2.83 -10.59 3.40
N PRO A 129 3.49 -10.59 4.57
CA PRO A 129 4.91 -10.25 4.71
C PRO A 129 5.86 -11.19 3.95
N ALA A 130 5.48 -12.46 3.78
CA ALA A 130 6.19 -13.44 2.97
C ALA A 130 5.51 -13.66 1.60
N GLY A 131 4.53 -12.85 1.27
CA GLY A 131 3.86 -12.85 -0.03
C GLY A 131 4.64 -12.09 -1.09
N PHE A 132 4.22 -12.22 -2.34
CA PHE A 132 4.94 -11.60 -3.46
C PHE A 132 5.07 -10.09 -3.32
N LEU A 133 4.01 -9.38 -2.90
CA LEU A 133 4.03 -7.93 -2.73
C LEU A 133 4.88 -7.51 -1.52
N GLY A 134 4.74 -8.21 -0.39
CA GLY A 134 5.51 -7.90 0.81
C GLY A 134 7.01 -8.10 0.63
N LEU A 135 7.43 -9.12 -0.11
CA LEU A 135 8.84 -9.37 -0.42
C LEU A 135 9.42 -8.33 -1.39
N GLU A 136 8.63 -7.92 -2.41
CA GLU A 136 9.03 -6.86 -3.34
C GLU A 136 9.24 -5.53 -2.61
N ASP A 137 8.30 -5.12 -1.78
CA ASP A 137 8.39 -3.90 -0.96
C ASP A 137 9.60 -3.93 -0.02
N ASN A 138 9.85 -5.07 0.63
CA ASN A 138 10.98 -5.22 1.54
C ASN A 138 12.32 -5.04 0.81
N GLU A 139 12.47 -5.59 -0.37
CA GLU A 139 13.68 -5.44 -1.17
C GLU A 139 13.86 -3.99 -1.65
N ALA A 140 12.77 -3.32 -2.06
CA ALA A 140 12.80 -1.91 -2.44
C ALA A 140 13.24 -1.01 -1.26
N MET A 141 12.67 -1.20 -0.07
CA MET A 141 13.05 -0.46 1.14
C MET A 141 14.52 -0.68 1.50
N LYS A 142 15.02 -1.92 1.38
CA LYS A 142 16.42 -2.26 1.59
C LYS A 142 17.33 -1.51 0.62
N PHE A 143 17.02 -1.48 -0.67
CA PHE A 143 17.81 -0.75 -1.66
C PHE A 143 17.87 0.75 -1.38
N VAL A 144 16.75 1.36 -0.98
CA VAL A 144 16.71 2.77 -0.59
C VAL A 144 17.64 3.02 0.61
N GLN A 145 17.55 2.21 1.65
CA GLN A 145 18.36 2.36 2.86
C GLN A 145 19.84 2.17 2.56
N ASP A 146 20.21 1.16 1.79
CA ASP A 146 21.59 0.89 1.40
C ASP A 146 22.16 2.03 0.53
N GLY A 147 21.34 2.60 -0.35
CA GLY A 147 21.70 3.76 -1.15
C GLY A 147 22.00 4.99 -0.29
N MET A 148 21.13 5.28 0.67
CA MET A 148 21.33 6.41 1.60
C MET A 148 22.58 6.26 2.47
N ARG A 149 22.87 5.05 2.95
CA ARG A 149 24.08 4.78 3.73
C ARG A 149 25.38 5.02 2.94
N ARG A 150 25.35 4.75 1.63
CA ARG A 150 26.55 4.89 0.76
C ARG A 150 26.88 6.33 0.40
N VAL A 151 25.92 7.24 0.46
CA VAL A 151 26.08 8.64 0.05
C VAL A 151 25.46 9.60 1.09
N PRO A 152 25.92 9.53 2.36
CA PRO A 152 25.28 10.26 3.46
C PRO A 152 25.35 11.78 3.31
N ASP A 153 26.37 12.28 2.62
CA ASP A 153 26.61 13.72 2.47
C ASP A 153 25.90 14.33 1.26
N LYS A 154 25.21 13.50 0.46
CA LYS A 154 24.47 14.00 -0.69
C LYS A 154 23.03 14.34 -0.32
N ARG A 155 22.57 15.48 -0.81
CA ARG A 155 21.16 15.85 -0.72
C ARG A 155 20.35 15.02 -1.70
N HIS A 156 19.29 14.43 -1.21
CA HIS A 156 18.32 13.69 -2.01
C HIS A 156 17.03 14.52 -2.12
N LEU A 157 16.50 14.66 -3.32
CA LEU A 157 15.22 15.31 -3.57
C LEU A 157 14.24 14.26 -4.09
N VAL A 158 13.20 14.02 -3.32
CA VAL A 158 12.02 13.24 -3.75
C VAL A 158 10.90 14.23 -4.06
N LYS A 159 10.52 14.33 -5.32
CA LYS A 159 9.44 15.19 -5.76
C LYS A 159 8.13 14.45 -5.58
N LEU A 160 7.45 14.70 -4.48
CA LEU A 160 6.10 14.21 -4.22
C LEU A 160 5.10 15.15 -4.91
N ASP A 161 4.28 14.60 -5.77
CA ASP A 161 3.26 15.27 -6.59
C ASP A 161 2.90 16.72 -6.18
N PRO A 162 3.55 17.74 -6.75
CA PRO A 162 3.31 19.14 -6.37
C PRO A 162 2.01 19.71 -6.93
N ALA A 163 1.35 19.00 -7.85
CA ALA A 163 0.12 19.43 -8.51
C ALA A 163 -1.09 19.41 -7.58
N HIS A 164 -1.07 18.53 -6.57
CA HIS A 164 -2.14 18.42 -5.59
C HIS A 164 -1.75 19.06 -4.26
N GLU A 165 -2.70 19.64 -3.57
CA GLU A 165 -2.49 20.12 -2.20
C GLU A 165 -2.23 18.96 -1.25
N ALA A 166 -1.47 19.22 -0.17
CA ALA A 166 -1.26 18.23 0.86
C ALA A 166 -2.56 18.03 1.66
N GLY A 167 -3.02 16.80 1.77
CA GLY A 167 -4.24 16.45 2.47
C GLY A 167 -5.09 15.43 1.75
N THR A 168 -6.39 15.64 1.75
CA THR A 168 -7.37 14.76 1.08
C THR A 168 -7.33 14.92 -0.44
N SER A 169 -7.44 13.81 -1.17
CA SER A 169 -7.49 13.75 -2.62
C SER A 169 -8.47 12.67 -3.08
N ASP A 170 -9.10 12.86 -4.21
CA ASP A 170 -10.00 11.91 -4.87
C ASP A 170 -9.27 10.85 -5.73
N THR A 171 -7.95 10.79 -5.62
CA THR A 171 -7.10 9.83 -6.31
C THR A 171 -5.94 9.37 -5.44
N LEU A 172 -5.50 8.13 -5.61
CA LEU A 172 -4.26 7.61 -5.02
C LEU A 172 -3.01 8.15 -5.69
N ILE A 173 -3.12 8.67 -6.92
CA ILE A 173 -1.98 9.19 -7.69
C ILE A 173 -1.77 10.66 -7.33
N SER A 174 -1.62 10.97 -6.04
CA SER A 174 -1.48 12.35 -5.58
C SER A 174 -0.41 12.54 -4.52
N GLU A 175 -0.06 11.48 -3.79
CA GLU A 175 0.85 11.54 -2.62
C GLU A 175 0.49 12.63 -1.59
N SER A 176 -0.73 13.15 -1.67
CA SER A 176 -1.20 14.28 -0.86
C SER A 176 -1.21 13.95 0.63
N ALA A 177 -1.59 12.74 1.01
CA ALA A 177 -1.60 12.28 2.39
C ALA A 177 -0.18 12.12 2.96
N ILE A 178 0.79 11.66 2.15
CA ILE A 178 2.21 11.56 2.54
C ILE A 178 2.77 12.96 2.82
N ARG A 179 2.45 13.94 1.97
CA ARG A 179 2.86 15.34 2.18
C ARG A 179 2.23 15.95 3.43
N ALA A 180 0.97 15.63 3.73
CA ALA A 180 0.31 16.04 4.96
C ALA A 180 1.01 15.45 6.21
N MET A 181 1.33 14.16 6.16
CA MET A 181 2.09 13.47 7.21
C MET A 181 3.47 14.14 7.44
N TYR A 182 4.22 14.48 6.39
CA TYR A 182 5.49 15.17 6.55
C TYR A 182 5.35 16.59 7.10
N LYS A 183 4.28 17.32 6.76
CA LYS A 183 3.98 18.61 7.38
C LYS A 183 3.71 18.45 8.89
N HIS A 184 2.96 17.42 9.27
CA HIS A 184 2.72 17.09 10.66
C HIS A 184 4.03 16.75 11.39
N TRP A 185 4.81 15.81 10.82
CA TRP A 185 6.10 15.40 11.38
C TRP A 185 7.04 16.59 11.63
N ARG A 186 7.17 17.51 10.67
CA ARG A 186 7.99 18.71 10.85
C ARG A 186 7.55 19.56 12.04
N ARG A 187 6.25 19.75 12.25
CA ARG A 187 5.73 20.47 13.40
C ARG A 187 6.10 19.79 14.72
N GLU A 188 5.95 18.48 14.79
CA GLU A 188 6.27 17.70 15.98
C GLU A 188 7.78 17.73 16.29
N MET A 189 8.62 17.82 15.28
CA MET A 189 10.07 17.90 15.41
C MET A 189 10.60 19.32 15.59
N GLY A 190 9.73 20.35 15.52
CA GLY A 190 10.16 21.75 15.63
C GLY A 190 10.95 22.27 14.44
N LEU A 191 10.73 21.70 13.22
CA LEU A 191 11.43 22.03 11.98
C LEU A 191 10.63 22.92 11.05
#